data_ce3be7140c8711a1e9355b8a1ebc096e
#
_entry.id   ce3be7140c8711a1e9355b8a1ebc096e
#
_cell.length_a   1.000
_cell.length_b   1.000
_cell.length_c   1.000
_cell.angle_alpha   90.00
_cell.angle_beta   90.00
_cell.angle_gamma   90.00
#
_symmetry.space_group_name_H-M   'P 1'
#
loop_
_entity.id
_entity.type
_entity.pdbx_description
1 polymer ?
#
loop_
_entity_poly.entity_id
_entity_poly.type
_entity_poly.pdbx_seq_one_letter_code
_entity_poly.pdbx_strand_id
1 'polypeptide(L)'
;MKSTFRIGGVHPHDNKQYSVHQPITECPLPAKAIIPLVQHIGAPAQAVVEKGQKVKVGELIAKAGGFVSANIHAPFSGTITKIDTTIDAWGMKMPAIFMDVEGDEWLETIDRSTELVRKLDYEPKAIIDKVQEAGIVGLGGACFPTHVKLMPPPGKTAEVLIVNGVECEPYLTCDHQLMLEKGEEIIIGIQLLMHALNIQKAIIGIEANKPDAIQHMTALASKVLGIEVKALKLKYPQGGEKQLIDACIRRQVPSGALPIEVGAVVDNVATIYAVYEAVQKNKPLISRVMTVTGKSLAKPGNYDVRFGTPLTEVVALAGGVPEDTGKVIGGGPMMGRAMSNIDMPSNKRVSGLLFLPEAESMRQEITNCVRCGKCVGACPMGLEPWLLSKQAWHSMWDEMEDHNIMDCIECGCCQFTCPSHLPLLDYVRMGKAKVGGLIRARQAANK
;
A
#
# COMPACT_ATOMS: atom_id res chain seq x y z
N MET A 1 -25.22 12.33 8.86
CA MET A 1 -23.94 12.47 9.62
C MET A 1 -22.89 11.60 8.92
N LYS A 2 -21.67 12.11 8.62
CA LYS A 2 -20.63 11.32 7.94
C LYS A 2 -20.23 10.12 8.80
N SER A 3 -19.99 8.97 8.18
CA SER A 3 -19.64 7.71 8.86
C SER A 3 -18.16 7.68 9.28
N THR A 4 -17.82 6.88 10.31
CA THR A 4 -16.44 6.62 10.75
C THR A 4 -16.43 5.35 11.61
N PHE A 5 -15.25 4.76 11.80
CA PHE A 5 -15.07 3.65 12.75
C PHE A 5 -15.26 4.11 14.21
N ARG A 6 -15.62 3.18 15.09
CA ARG A 6 -16.10 3.49 16.44
C ARG A 6 -15.01 3.64 17.49
N ILE A 7 -13.97 2.80 17.45
CA ILE A 7 -12.96 2.68 18.52
C ILE A 7 -11.69 3.43 18.18
N GLY A 8 -11.15 4.22 19.10
CA GLY A 8 -9.85 4.87 19.00
C GLY A 8 -9.73 5.89 17.86
N GLY A 9 -8.51 6.05 17.37
CA GLY A 9 -8.14 6.98 16.30
C GLY A 9 -7.67 8.34 16.80
N VAL A 10 -7.02 9.08 15.91
CA VAL A 10 -6.43 10.42 16.15
C VAL A 10 -6.74 11.35 14.97
N HIS A 11 -6.43 12.63 15.12
CA HIS A 11 -6.64 13.68 14.12
C HIS A 11 -5.34 14.42 13.83
N PRO A 12 -4.38 13.86 13.09
CA PRO A 12 -3.19 14.58 12.68
C PRO A 12 -3.56 15.64 11.64
N HIS A 13 -2.73 16.70 11.55
CA HIS A 13 -2.81 17.62 10.43
C HIS A 13 -2.55 16.88 9.12
N ASP A 14 -3.40 17.04 8.13
CA ASP A 14 -3.33 16.24 6.89
C ASP A 14 -2.19 16.68 5.95
N ASN A 15 -1.76 17.94 6.00
CA ASN A 15 -0.62 18.48 5.24
C ASN A 15 -0.63 18.13 3.74
N LYS A 16 -1.81 17.92 3.15
CA LYS A 16 -1.96 17.53 1.73
C LYS A 16 -1.78 18.69 0.77
N GLN A 17 -1.83 19.93 1.25
CA GLN A 17 -1.74 21.15 0.45
C GLN A 17 -0.45 21.26 -0.38
N TYR A 18 0.60 20.52 -0.06
CA TYR A 18 1.87 20.57 -0.79
C TYR A 18 1.82 19.85 -2.14
N SER A 19 1.03 18.78 -2.26
CA SER A 19 0.98 17.94 -3.47
C SER A 19 -0.44 17.72 -4.03
N VAL A 20 -1.48 18.22 -3.34
CA VAL A 20 -2.87 18.14 -3.84
C VAL A 20 -3.04 18.97 -5.11
N HIS A 21 -3.90 18.51 -6.02
CA HIS A 21 -4.18 19.15 -7.33
C HIS A 21 -2.98 19.24 -8.28
N GLN A 22 -1.88 18.52 -7.98
CA GLN A 22 -0.81 18.36 -8.95
C GLN A 22 -1.13 17.15 -9.83
N PRO A 23 -1.19 17.33 -11.16
CA PRO A 23 -1.45 16.22 -12.07
C PRO A 23 -0.38 15.14 -11.94
N ILE A 24 -0.75 13.90 -12.27
CA ILE A 24 0.19 12.80 -12.29
C ILE A 24 1.22 13.05 -13.38
N THR A 25 2.49 13.08 -12.99
CA THR A 25 3.61 13.30 -13.90
C THR A 25 4.35 11.98 -14.15
N GLU A 26 4.52 11.59 -15.40
CA GLU A 26 5.33 10.42 -15.73
C GLU A 26 6.80 10.66 -15.39
N CYS A 27 7.41 9.68 -14.72
CA CYS A 27 8.85 9.69 -14.44
C CYS A 27 9.61 9.27 -15.71
N PRO A 28 10.67 9.99 -16.13
CA PRO A 28 11.51 9.58 -17.25
C PRO A 28 12.10 8.19 -17.05
N LEU A 29 12.46 7.52 -18.17
CA LEU A 29 13.11 6.23 -18.11
C LEU A 29 14.55 6.40 -17.58
N PRO A 30 14.96 5.58 -16.58
CA PRO A 30 16.33 5.61 -16.07
C PRO A 30 17.29 4.93 -17.06
N ALA A 31 18.57 5.25 -17.01
CA ALA A 31 19.57 4.52 -17.78
C ALA A 31 19.80 3.07 -17.27
N LYS A 32 19.58 2.87 -15.97
CA LYS A 32 19.72 1.57 -15.30
C LYS A 32 18.55 1.35 -14.34
N ALA A 33 18.12 0.10 -14.24
CA ALA A 33 17.08 -0.28 -13.30
C ALA A 33 17.51 -1.46 -12.42
N ILE A 34 17.00 -1.47 -11.19
CA ILE A 34 17.21 -2.56 -10.23
C ILE A 34 15.82 -3.02 -9.77
N ILE A 35 15.43 -4.23 -10.11
CA ILE A 35 14.11 -4.77 -9.82
C ILE A 35 14.21 -5.75 -8.65
N PRO A 36 13.78 -5.35 -7.42
CA PRO A 36 13.77 -6.25 -6.27
C PRO A 36 12.85 -7.44 -6.48
N LEU A 37 13.25 -8.63 -5.99
CA LEU A 37 12.42 -9.84 -6.04
C LEU A 37 11.50 -9.98 -4.81
N VAL A 38 11.65 -9.12 -3.80
CA VAL A 38 10.82 -9.06 -2.58
C VAL A 38 9.97 -7.79 -2.61
N GLN A 39 8.90 -7.78 -3.39
CA GLN A 39 8.02 -6.62 -3.55
C GLN A 39 6.62 -6.80 -2.93
N HIS A 40 6.36 -7.93 -2.25
CA HIS A 40 5.06 -8.28 -1.67
C HIS A 40 5.23 -9.09 -0.39
N ILE A 41 4.12 -9.38 0.30
CA ILE A 41 4.08 -10.32 1.43
C ILE A 41 4.06 -11.75 0.89
N GLY A 42 4.63 -12.67 1.65
CA GLY A 42 4.70 -14.09 1.31
C GLY A 42 6.05 -14.50 0.74
N ALA A 43 6.08 -15.57 -0.05
CA ALA A 43 7.31 -16.09 -0.63
C ALA A 43 7.89 -15.12 -1.67
N PRO A 44 9.21 -14.84 -1.67
CA PRO A 44 9.85 -14.06 -2.72
C PRO A 44 9.59 -14.62 -4.11
N ALA A 45 9.52 -13.75 -5.12
CA ALA A 45 9.51 -14.18 -6.51
C ALA A 45 10.88 -14.76 -6.91
N GLN A 46 10.87 -15.70 -7.84
CA GLN A 46 12.07 -16.37 -8.37
C GLN A 46 12.36 -15.86 -9.78
N ALA A 47 13.56 -15.37 -10.02
CA ALA A 47 13.98 -14.91 -11.34
C ALA A 47 13.89 -16.05 -12.37
N VAL A 48 13.35 -15.72 -13.56
CA VAL A 48 13.22 -16.64 -14.70
C VAL A 48 14.01 -16.16 -15.93
N VAL A 49 14.80 -15.12 -15.76
CA VAL A 49 15.68 -14.53 -16.77
C VAL A 49 17.15 -14.77 -16.43
N GLU A 50 18.02 -14.62 -17.41
CA GLU A 50 19.45 -14.83 -17.27
C GLU A 50 20.26 -13.58 -17.66
N LYS A 51 21.53 -13.50 -17.21
CA LYS A 51 22.46 -12.44 -17.61
C LYS A 51 22.65 -12.43 -19.12
N GLY A 52 22.55 -11.27 -19.73
CA GLY A 52 22.65 -11.04 -21.18
C GLY A 52 21.33 -11.19 -21.93
N GLN A 53 20.26 -11.66 -21.27
CA GLN A 53 18.94 -11.76 -21.89
C GLN A 53 18.39 -10.35 -22.15
N LYS A 54 17.84 -10.12 -23.34
CA LYS A 54 17.03 -8.94 -23.68
C LYS A 54 15.59 -9.19 -23.33
N VAL A 55 14.93 -8.19 -22.75
CA VAL A 55 13.52 -8.23 -22.37
C VAL A 55 12.79 -7.00 -22.86
N LYS A 56 11.49 -7.17 -23.14
CA LYS A 56 10.56 -6.07 -23.47
C LYS A 56 9.73 -5.67 -22.24
N VAL A 57 9.18 -4.47 -22.26
CA VAL A 57 8.25 -4.01 -21.21
C VAL A 57 7.05 -4.96 -21.12
N GLY A 58 6.74 -5.41 -19.91
CA GLY A 58 5.65 -6.34 -19.63
C GLY A 58 6.03 -7.83 -19.69
N GLU A 59 7.26 -8.18 -20.09
CA GLU A 59 7.73 -9.56 -20.10
C GLU A 59 7.92 -10.10 -18.68
N LEU A 60 7.56 -11.37 -18.44
CA LEU A 60 7.72 -12.01 -17.13
C LEU A 60 9.21 -12.21 -16.82
N ILE A 61 9.72 -11.58 -15.78
CA ILE A 61 11.13 -11.68 -15.36
C ILE A 61 11.32 -12.43 -14.04
N ALA A 62 10.26 -12.53 -13.23
CA ALA A 62 10.29 -13.39 -12.05
C ALA A 62 8.88 -13.96 -11.76
N LYS A 63 8.85 -15.26 -11.44
CA LYS A 63 7.62 -16.02 -11.16
C LYS A 63 7.35 -16.08 -9.66
N ALA A 64 6.09 -16.06 -9.30
CA ALA A 64 5.63 -16.25 -7.91
C ALA A 64 6.22 -17.52 -7.28
N GLY A 65 6.78 -17.39 -6.07
CA GLY A 65 7.45 -18.47 -5.34
C GLY A 65 6.52 -19.34 -4.49
N GLY A 66 5.19 -19.10 -4.52
CA GLY A 66 4.20 -19.83 -3.72
C GLY A 66 2.79 -19.28 -3.90
N PHE A 67 1.82 -19.82 -3.14
CA PHE A 67 0.43 -19.38 -3.21
C PHE A 67 0.27 -17.90 -2.81
N VAL A 68 0.88 -17.50 -1.69
CA VAL A 68 0.97 -16.08 -1.31
C VAL A 68 2.27 -15.54 -1.88
N SER A 69 2.23 -15.12 -3.12
CA SER A 69 3.33 -14.55 -3.89
C SER A 69 2.77 -13.86 -5.13
N ALA A 70 3.58 -13.10 -5.86
CA ALA A 70 3.17 -12.44 -7.09
C ALA A 70 4.29 -12.42 -8.13
N ASN A 71 3.91 -12.51 -9.39
CA ASN A 71 4.80 -12.35 -10.53
C ASN A 71 5.41 -10.93 -10.57
N ILE A 72 6.57 -10.83 -11.20
CA ILE A 72 7.24 -9.56 -11.49
C ILE A 72 7.54 -9.51 -12.98
N HIS A 73 7.13 -8.41 -13.60
CA HIS A 73 7.32 -8.16 -15.03
C HIS A 73 8.34 -7.06 -15.25
N ALA A 74 8.99 -7.08 -16.40
CA ALA A 74 9.96 -6.07 -16.80
C ALA A 74 9.28 -4.70 -16.93
N PRO A 75 9.70 -3.70 -16.13
CA PRO A 75 9.15 -2.34 -16.23
C PRO A 75 9.73 -1.57 -17.41
N PHE A 76 10.82 -2.05 -17.94
CA PHE A 76 11.60 -1.44 -19.02
C PHE A 76 11.99 -2.48 -20.06
N SER A 77 12.28 -2.04 -21.28
CA SER A 77 13.03 -2.85 -22.26
C SER A 77 14.53 -2.66 -22.05
N GLY A 78 15.29 -3.67 -22.35
CA GLY A 78 16.75 -3.62 -22.22
C GLY A 78 17.40 -4.97 -21.95
N THR A 79 18.64 -4.93 -21.47
CA THR A 79 19.47 -6.13 -21.25
C THR A 79 19.67 -6.40 -19.77
N ILE A 80 19.41 -7.63 -19.32
CA ILE A 80 19.70 -8.09 -17.95
C ILE A 80 21.20 -8.16 -17.76
N THR A 81 21.76 -7.38 -16.85
CA THR A 81 23.20 -7.32 -16.61
C THR A 81 23.68 -8.31 -15.58
N LYS A 82 22.88 -8.54 -14.52
CA LYS A 82 23.15 -9.54 -13.48
C LYS A 82 21.91 -9.80 -12.60
N ILE A 83 21.92 -10.92 -11.90
CA ILE A 83 21.04 -11.21 -10.78
C ILE A 83 21.92 -11.25 -9.54
N ASP A 84 21.66 -10.38 -8.57
CA ASP A 84 22.52 -10.15 -7.41
C ASP A 84 21.66 -9.62 -6.24
N THR A 85 22.25 -9.04 -5.23
CA THR A 85 21.56 -8.39 -4.11
C THR A 85 21.62 -6.87 -4.23
N THR A 86 20.54 -6.21 -3.81
CA THR A 86 20.47 -4.77 -3.55
C THR A 86 20.16 -4.51 -2.09
N ILE A 87 20.17 -3.26 -1.68
CA ILE A 87 19.84 -2.84 -0.31
C ILE A 87 18.45 -2.21 -0.32
N ASP A 88 17.62 -2.55 0.67
CA ASP A 88 16.32 -1.91 0.87
C ASP A 88 16.45 -0.59 1.64
N ALA A 89 15.31 0.08 1.86
CA ALA A 89 15.24 1.35 2.57
C ALA A 89 15.82 1.31 4.00
N TRP A 90 16.00 0.13 4.57
CA TRP A 90 16.47 -0.08 5.94
C TRP A 90 17.87 -0.68 6.02
N GLY A 91 18.56 -0.79 4.89
CA GLY A 91 19.90 -1.33 4.80
C GLY A 91 19.98 -2.86 4.75
N MET A 92 18.84 -3.56 4.55
CA MET A 92 18.81 -5.01 4.47
C MET A 92 19.05 -5.48 3.02
N LYS A 93 19.88 -6.50 2.86
CA LYS A 93 20.14 -7.11 1.55
C LYS A 93 18.94 -7.91 1.07
N MET A 94 18.56 -7.71 -0.20
CA MET A 94 17.50 -8.47 -0.86
C MET A 94 17.90 -8.84 -2.29
N PRO A 95 17.45 -9.99 -2.82
CA PRO A 95 17.73 -10.38 -4.21
C PRO A 95 17.06 -9.42 -5.19
N ALA A 96 17.75 -9.12 -6.30
CA ALA A 96 17.28 -8.23 -7.34
C ALA A 96 17.82 -8.59 -8.71
N ILE A 97 17.10 -8.19 -9.75
CA ILE A 97 17.52 -8.23 -11.15
C ILE A 97 18.03 -6.83 -11.49
N PHE A 98 19.21 -6.76 -12.09
CA PHE A 98 19.83 -5.54 -12.59
C PHE A 98 19.74 -5.51 -14.11
N MET A 99 19.40 -4.37 -14.69
CA MET A 99 19.31 -4.21 -16.13
C MET A 99 19.81 -2.84 -16.60
N ASP A 100 20.39 -2.81 -17.77
CA ASP A 100 20.57 -1.59 -18.55
C ASP A 100 19.30 -1.36 -19.38
N VAL A 101 18.76 -0.14 -19.32
CA VAL A 101 17.51 0.23 -19.99
C VAL A 101 17.82 0.69 -21.42
N GLU A 102 17.19 0.06 -22.41
CA GLU A 102 17.39 0.31 -23.84
C GLU A 102 16.03 0.56 -24.52
N GLY A 103 15.69 1.81 -24.75
CA GLY A 103 14.43 2.18 -25.40
C GLY A 103 13.18 1.97 -24.52
N ASP A 104 12.03 1.85 -25.14
CA ASP A 104 10.71 1.59 -24.51
C ASP A 104 9.88 0.62 -25.39
N GLU A 105 10.45 -0.56 -25.66
CA GLU A 105 9.81 -1.58 -26.47
C GLU A 105 8.88 -2.43 -25.62
N TRP A 106 7.58 -2.42 -25.93
CA TRP A 106 6.54 -3.14 -25.21
C TRP A 106 6.22 -4.47 -25.89
N LEU A 107 5.71 -5.42 -25.10
CA LEU A 107 5.05 -6.58 -25.68
C LEU A 107 3.85 -6.14 -26.52
N GLU A 108 3.71 -6.71 -27.72
CA GLU A 108 2.63 -6.39 -28.66
C GLU A 108 1.23 -6.72 -28.15
N THR A 109 1.15 -7.60 -27.16
CA THR A 109 -0.10 -8.01 -26.50
C THR A 109 -0.65 -6.96 -25.54
N ILE A 110 0.11 -5.91 -25.22
CA ILE A 110 -0.28 -4.86 -24.28
C ILE A 110 -0.93 -3.71 -25.07
N ASP A 111 -2.18 -3.41 -24.74
CA ASP A 111 -2.88 -2.26 -25.29
C ASP A 111 -2.43 -0.97 -24.58
N ARG A 112 -1.70 -0.12 -25.33
CA ARG A 112 -1.20 1.19 -24.87
C ARG A 112 -2.12 2.36 -25.27
N SER A 113 -3.24 2.07 -25.93
CA SER A 113 -4.17 3.12 -26.34
C SER A 113 -4.78 3.83 -25.12
N THR A 114 -5.20 5.07 -25.31
CA THR A 114 -5.94 5.84 -24.29
C THR A 114 -7.45 5.50 -24.33
N GLU A 115 -7.88 4.63 -25.24
CA GLU A 115 -9.28 4.23 -25.36
C GLU A 115 -9.73 3.46 -24.14
N LEU A 116 -10.90 3.81 -23.60
CA LEU A 116 -11.48 3.16 -22.45
C LEU A 116 -12.17 1.85 -22.85
N VAL A 117 -11.67 0.73 -22.40
CA VAL A 117 -12.25 -0.59 -22.66
C VAL A 117 -13.26 -0.92 -21.55
N ARG A 118 -14.53 -1.17 -21.95
CA ARG A 118 -15.66 -1.43 -21.03
C ARG A 118 -16.19 -2.86 -21.12
N LYS A 119 -15.38 -3.81 -21.58
CA LYS A 119 -15.76 -5.20 -21.70
C LYS A 119 -15.86 -5.85 -20.32
N LEU A 120 -16.98 -6.53 -20.01
CA LEU A 120 -17.22 -7.17 -18.73
C LEU A 120 -17.59 -8.68 -18.87
N ASP A 121 -17.67 -9.21 -20.08
CA ASP A 121 -18.08 -10.56 -20.40
C ASP A 121 -16.94 -11.60 -20.26
N TYR A 122 -16.18 -11.47 -19.16
CA TYR A 122 -15.16 -12.44 -18.78
C TYR A 122 -15.75 -13.50 -17.84
N GLU A 123 -15.27 -14.73 -17.94
CA GLU A 123 -15.50 -15.69 -16.88
C GLU A 123 -14.82 -15.24 -15.57
N PRO A 124 -15.48 -15.37 -14.40
CA PRO A 124 -14.91 -14.94 -13.12
C PRO A 124 -13.49 -15.44 -12.87
N LYS A 125 -13.24 -16.72 -13.18
CA LYS A 125 -11.92 -17.33 -13.07
C LYS A 125 -10.88 -16.65 -13.97
N ALA A 126 -11.24 -16.28 -15.18
CA ALA A 126 -10.34 -15.62 -16.13
C ALA A 126 -9.87 -14.26 -15.63
N ILE A 127 -10.72 -13.52 -14.89
CA ILE A 127 -10.34 -12.26 -14.25
C ILE A 127 -9.30 -12.53 -13.15
N ILE A 128 -9.54 -13.53 -12.29
CA ILE A 128 -8.63 -13.91 -11.20
C ILE A 128 -7.27 -14.35 -11.77
N ASP A 129 -7.29 -15.18 -12.81
CA ASP A 129 -6.08 -15.67 -13.48
C ASP A 129 -5.27 -14.50 -14.07
N LYS A 130 -5.91 -13.53 -14.76
CA LYS A 130 -5.25 -12.32 -15.27
C LYS A 130 -4.66 -11.46 -14.15
N VAL A 131 -5.37 -11.28 -13.04
CA VAL A 131 -4.87 -10.55 -11.85
C VAL A 131 -3.63 -11.24 -11.28
N GLN A 132 -3.62 -12.57 -11.20
CA GLN A 132 -2.49 -13.35 -10.74
C GLN A 132 -1.31 -13.27 -11.71
N GLU A 133 -1.55 -13.50 -13.01
CA GLU A 133 -0.55 -13.44 -14.07
C GLU A 133 0.12 -12.06 -14.13
N ALA A 134 -0.66 -10.99 -14.07
CA ALA A 134 -0.18 -9.61 -14.09
C ALA A 134 0.56 -9.19 -12.81
N GLY A 135 0.64 -10.05 -11.80
CA GLY A 135 1.35 -9.78 -10.55
C GLY A 135 0.75 -8.67 -9.71
N ILE A 136 -0.59 -8.51 -9.73
CA ILE A 136 -1.28 -7.46 -8.98
C ILE A 136 -1.21 -7.74 -7.48
N VAL A 137 -0.81 -6.72 -6.73
CA VAL A 137 -0.77 -6.72 -5.27
C VAL A 137 -1.48 -5.48 -4.71
N GLY A 138 -1.85 -5.53 -3.44
CA GLY A 138 -2.48 -4.40 -2.76
C GLY A 138 -1.55 -3.20 -2.67
N LEU A 139 -1.86 -2.10 -3.35
CA LEU A 139 -1.04 -0.89 -3.41
C LEU A 139 -1.31 0.10 -2.26
N GLY A 140 -2.27 -0.20 -1.39
CA GLY A 140 -2.61 0.63 -0.23
C GLY A 140 -1.73 0.42 1.02
N GLY A 141 -0.66 -0.39 0.93
CA GLY A 141 0.29 -0.56 2.05
C GLY A 141 0.95 -1.94 2.14
N ALA A 142 0.20 -2.98 2.50
CA ALA A 142 0.77 -4.30 2.83
C ALA A 142 1.32 -5.09 1.64
N CYS A 143 0.98 -4.75 0.41
CA CYS A 143 1.35 -5.49 -0.82
C CYS A 143 0.98 -6.97 -0.76
N PHE A 144 -0.21 -7.28 -0.23
CA PHE A 144 -0.74 -8.64 -0.26
C PHE A 144 -1.22 -8.99 -1.68
N PRO A 145 -0.92 -10.19 -2.21
CA PRO A 145 -1.34 -10.58 -3.56
C PRO A 145 -2.85 -10.54 -3.74
N THR A 146 -3.33 -9.74 -4.70
CA THR A 146 -4.77 -9.46 -4.87
C THR A 146 -5.57 -10.70 -5.25
N HIS A 147 -5.03 -11.58 -6.11
CA HIS A 147 -5.71 -12.82 -6.50
C HIS A 147 -6.10 -13.70 -5.31
N VAL A 148 -5.32 -13.69 -4.22
CA VAL A 148 -5.63 -14.48 -3.01
C VAL A 148 -6.89 -13.95 -2.32
N LYS A 149 -7.12 -12.63 -2.31
CA LYS A 149 -8.35 -12.02 -1.77
C LYS A 149 -9.58 -12.38 -2.61
N LEU A 150 -9.39 -12.60 -3.91
CA LEU A 150 -10.47 -12.96 -4.85
C LEU A 150 -10.84 -14.45 -4.83
N MET A 151 -10.13 -15.25 -4.04
CA MET A 151 -10.39 -16.68 -3.84
C MET A 151 -10.78 -16.94 -2.37
N PRO A 152 -12.02 -16.66 -1.96
CA PRO A 152 -12.48 -16.94 -0.61
C PRO A 152 -12.26 -18.40 -0.22
N PRO A 153 -11.86 -18.69 1.03
CA PRO A 153 -11.73 -20.06 1.52
C PRO A 153 -13.06 -20.83 1.41
N PRO A 154 -13.04 -22.18 1.32
CA PRO A 154 -14.26 -23.00 1.29
C PRO A 154 -15.22 -22.65 2.43
N GLY A 155 -16.50 -22.47 2.11
CA GLY A 155 -17.55 -22.13 3.06
C GLY A 155 -17.62 -20.64 3.43
N LYS A 156 -16.78 -19.77 2.83
CA LYS A 156 -16.86 -18.31 2.97
C LYS A 156 -17.27 -17.69 1.64
N THR A 157 -18.10 -16.66 1.70
CA THR A 157 -18.57 -15.90 0.54
C THR A 157 -18.37 -14.41 0.77
N ALA A 158 -17.97 -13.69 -0.26
CA ALA A 158 -17.99 -12.23 -0.25
C ALA A 158 -19.43 -11.73 -0.45
N GLU A 159 -19.79 -10.65 0.23
CA GLU A 159 -21.08 -9.95 0.10
C GLU A 159 -20.88 -8.54 -0.45
N VAL A 160 -19.72 -7.92 -0.16
CA VAL A 160 -19.44 -6.55 -0.53
C VAL A 160 -17.96 -6.33 -0.80
N LEU A 161 -17.66 -5.60 -1.87
CA LEU A 161 -16.34 -5.03 -2.14
C LEU A 161 -16.26 -3.64 -1.50
N ILE A 162 -15.29 -3.41 -0.64
CA ILE A 162 -15.01 -2.10 -0.07
C ILE A 162 -13.77 -1.53 -0.74
N VAL A 163 -13.97 -0.43 -1.44
CA VAL A 163 -12.92 0.27 -2.18
C VAL A 163 -12.32 1.35 -1.30
N ASN A 164 -11.05 1.21 -0.98
CA ASN A 164 -10.32 2.13 -0.13
C ASN A 164 -9.75 3.30 -0.96
N GLY A 165 -10.49 4.40 -1.03
CA GLY A 165 -10.09 5.71 -1.55
C GLY A 165 -9.86 6.73 -0.42
N VAL A 166 -9.64 6.25 0.80
CA VAL A 166 -9.55 7.08 2.01
C VAL A 166 -8.27 7.91 2.02
N GLU A 167 -7.11 7.28 1.79
CA GLU A 167 -5.79 7.89 1.84
C GLU A 167 -5.62 8.76 3.11
N CYS A 168 -5.71 8.10 4.30
CA CYS A 168 -5.70 8.77 5.59
C CYS A 168 -4.31 9.18 6.08
N GLU A 169 -3.22 8.69 5.48
CA GLU A 169 -1.87 9.14 5.79
C GLU A 169 -1.71 10.62 5.45
N PRO A 170 -1.22 11.45 6.40
CA PRO A 170 -0.87 12.83 6.09
C PRO A 170 0.15 12.93 4.94
N TYR A 171 0.13 14.04 4.24
CA TYR A 171 0.98 14.39 3.09
C TYR A 171 0.73 13.61 1.80
N LEU A 172 0.21 12.37 1.84
CA LEU A 172 0.01 11.56 0.62
C LEU A 172 -1.23 11.99 -0.15
N THR A 173 -1.13 12.07 -1.48
CA THR A 173 -2.19 12.51 -2.39
C THR A 173 -2.27 11.67 -3.68
N CYS A 174 -1.50 10.59 -3.79
CA CYS A 174 -1.45 9.76 -4.99
C CYS A 174 -2.79 9.07 -5.31
N ASP A 175 -3.50 8.55 -4.28
CA ASP A 175 -4.81 7.93 -4.47
C ASP A 175 -5.89 8.98 -4.79
N HIS A 176 -5.80 10.18 -4.17
CA HIS A 176 -6.68 11.30 -4.46
C HIS A 176 -6.59 11.70 -5.93
N GLN A 177 -5.37 11.96 -6.40
CA GLN A 177 -5.16 12.37 -7.79
C GLN A 177 -5.52 11.26 -8.77
N LEU A 178 -5.24 10.00 -8.44
CA LEU A 178 -5.62 8.86 -9.26
C LEU A 178 -7.14 8.75 -9.43
N MET A 179 -7.93 8.98 -8.37
CA MET A 179 -9.39 9.00 -8.47
C MET A 179 -9.91 10.09 -9.40
N LEU A 180 -9.23 11.24 -9.46
CA LEU A 180 -9.61 12.35 -10.34
C LEU A 180 -9.26 12.07 -11.81
N GLU A 181 -8.07 11.51 -12.09
CA GLU A 181 -7.59 11.30 -13.45
C GLU A 181 -8.00 9.96 -14.06
N LYS A 182 -8.22 8.92 -13.21
CA LYS A 182 -8.50 7.54 -13.63
C LYS A 182 -9.81 6.98 -13.04
N GLY A 183 -10.75 7.88 -12.77
CA GLY A 183 -12.01 7.51 -12.14
C GLY A 183 -12.85 6.51 -12.95
N GLU A 184 -12.89 6.62 -14.28
CA GLU A 184 -13.66 5.71 -15.15
C GLU A 184 -13.04 4.31 -15.17
N GLU A 185 -11.72 4.22 -15.28
CA GLU A 185 -10.97 2.96 -15.21
C GLU A 185 -11.15 2.27 -13.85
N ILE A 186 -11.16 3.05 -12.76
CA ILE A 186 -11.43 2.54 -11.42
C ILE A 186 -12.84 1.96 -11.33
N ILE A 187 -13.86 2.63 -11.86
CA ILE A 187 -15.24 2.11 -11.87
C ILE A 187 -15.33 0.80 -12.64
N ILE A 188 -14.68 0.69 -13.80
CA ILE A 188 -14.66 -0.57 -14.57
C ILE A 188 -13.90 -1.65 -13.79
N GLY A 189 -12.77 -1.31 -13.16
CA GLY A 189 -12.04 -2.25 -12.29
C GLY A 189 -12.89 -2.77 -11.13
N ILE A 190 -13.75 -1.91 -10.52
CA ILE A 190 -14.72 -2.32 -9.50
C ILE A 190 -15.72 -3.33 -10.08
N GLN A 191 -16.27 -3.06 -11.26
CA GLN A 191 -17.21 -3.98 -11.93
C GLN A 191 -16.57 -5.34 -12.21
N LEU A 192 -15.31 -5.36 -12.68
CA LEU A 192 -14.56 -6.59 -12.91
C LEU A 192 -14.39 -7.39 -11.60
N LEU A 193 -14.04 -6.72 -10.50
CA LEU A 193 -13.88 -7.39 -9.19
C LEU A 193 -15.22 -7.86 -8.62
N MET A 194 -16.29 -7.07 -8.77
CA MET A 194 -17.64 -7.50 -8.40
C MET A 194 -18.05 -8.77 -9.15
N HIS A 195 -17.76 -8.82 -10.44
CA HIS A 195 -18.03 -9.99 -11.27
C HIS A 195 -17.18 -11.21 -10.85
N ALA A 196 -15.87 -11.01 -10.64
CA ALA A 196 -14.97 -12.07 -10.18
C ALA A 196 -15.38 -12.69 -8.83
N LEU A 197 -15.92 -11.86 -7.92
CA LEU A 197 -16.39 -12.27 -6.61
C LEU A 197 -17.86 -12.74 -6.59
N ASN A 198 -18.58 -12.62 -7.72
CA ASN A 198 -20.01 -12.87 -7.85
C ASN A 198 -20.86 -12.09 -6.82
N ILE A 199 -20.60 -10.80 -6.67
CA ILE A 199 -21.30 -9.90 -5.76
C ILE A 199 -21.96 -8.75 -6.49
N GLN A 200 -22.97 -8.14 -5.85
CA GLN A 200 -23.78 -7.06 -6.45
C GLN A 200 -23.54 -5.71 -5.77
N LYS A 201 -22.63 -5.63 -4.80
CA LYS A 201 -22.44 -4.41 -4.02
C LYS A 201 -20.97 -4.05 -3.87
N ALA A 202 -20.65 -2.77 -4.16
CA ALA A 202 -19.37 -2.15 -3.84
C ALA A 202 -19.57 -0.79 -3.17
N ILE A 203 -18.68 -0.44 -2.23
CA ILE A 203 -18.71 0.84 -1.51
C ILE A 203 -17.33 1.48 -1.63
N ILE A 204 -17.27 2.67 -2.23
CA ILE A 204 -16.05 3.48 -2.30
C ILE A 204 -16.01 4.39 -1.09
N GLY A 205 -15.10 4.14 -0.14
CA GLY A 205 -14.90 5.00 1.03
C GLY A 205 -13.90 6.11 0.71
N ILE A 206 -14.30 7.38 0.85
CA ILE A 206 -13.44 8.55 0.61
C ILE A 206 -13.55 9.50 1.81
N GLU A 207 -12.43 10.03 2.31
CA GLU A 207 -12.44 11.01 3.38
C GLU A 207 -12.97 12.38 2.94
N ALA A 208 -13.62 13.06 3.86
CA ALA A 208 -14.34 14.32 3.62
C ALA A 208 -13.43 15.52 3.27
N ASN A 209 -12.12 15.38 3.40
CA ASN A 209 -11.15 16.38 2.94
C ASN A 209 -10.87 16.31 1.41
N LYS A 210 -11.56 15.43 0.69
CA LYS A 210 -11.46 15.25 -0.77
C LYS A 210 -12.85 15.47 -1.43
N PRO A 211 -13.44 16.69 -1.33
CA PRO A 211 -14.79 16.94 -1.82
C PRO A 211 -14.91 16.79 -3.35
N ASP A 212 -13.87 17.13 -4.09
CA ASP A 212 -13.73 16.97 -5.52
C ASP A 212 -13.76 15.48 -5.94
N ALA A 213 -12.96 14.64 -5.31
CA ALA A 213 -12.96 13.20 -5.57
C ALA A 213 -14.30 12.56 -5.17
N ILE A 214 -14.93 12.97 -4.06
CA ILE A 214 -16.26 12.50 -3.67
C ILE A 214 -17.28 12.85 -4.75
N GLN A 215 -17.28 14.10 -5.24
CA GLN A 215 -18.20 14.55 -6.29
C GLN A 215 -17.96 13.78 -7.59
N HIS A 216 -16.70 13.69 -8.03
CA HIS A 216 -16.32 13.03 -9.27
C HIS A 216 -16.69 11.54 -9.25
N MET A 217 -16.25 10.80 -8.24
CA MET A 217 -16.53 9.37 -8.12
C MET A 217 -18.02 9.08 -7.92
N THR A 218 -18.77 9.94 -7.23
CA THR A 218 -20.24 9.81 -7.09
C THR A 218 -20.94 9.95 -8.45
N ALA A 219 -20.52 10.92 -9.26
CA ALA A 219 -21.07 11.11 -10.60
C ALA A 219 -20.79 9.91 -11.52
N LEU A 220 -19.63 9.28 -11.40
CA LEU A 220 -19.29 8.07 -12.15
C LEU A 220 -20.05 6.84 -11.62
N ALA A 221 -20.06 6.62 -10.31
CA ALA A 221 -20.72 5.50 -9.66
C ALA A 221 -22.24 5.50 -9.89
N SER A 222 -22.88 6.67 -9.97
CA SER A 222 -24.32 6.79 -10.23
C SER A 222 -24.77 6.20 -11.58
N LYS A 223 -23.86 5.99 -12.51
CA LYS A 223 -24.12 5.38 -13.82
C LYS A 223 -24.08 3.84 -13.78
N VAL A 224 -23.68 3.25 -12.66
CA VAL A 224 -23.47 1.81 -12.50
C VAL A 224 -24.25 1.29 -11.30
N LEU A 225 -25.04 0.24 -11.51
CA LEU A 225 -25.82 -0.37 -10.43
C LEU A 225 -24.90 -1.06 -9.41
N GLY A 226 -25.20 -0.88 -8.13
CA GLY A 226 -24.53 -1.58 -7.03
C GLY A 226 -23.26 -0.90 -6.52
N ILE A 227 -22.82 0.22 -7.09
CA ILE A 227 -21.64 0.98 -6.62
C ILE A 227 -22.13 2.26 -5.92
N GLU A 228 -21.72 2.45 -4.67
CA GLU A 228 -22.01 3.68 -3.91
C GLU A 228 -20.73 4.34 -3.41
N VAL A 229 -20.72 5.67 -3.35
CA VAL A 229 -19.64 6.44 -2.70
C VAL A 229 -20.07 6.86 -1.32
N LYS A 230 -19.21 6.59 -0.33
CA LYS A 230 -19.46 6.92 1.08
C LYS A 230 -18.44 7.93 1.57
N ALA A 231 -18.92 9.16 1.83
CA ALA A 231 -18.10 10.19 2.46
C ALA A 231 -17.86 9.84 3.93
N LEU A 232 -16.59 9.73 4.33
CA LEU A 232 -16.16 9.35 5.67
C LEU A 232 -15.62 10.56 6.43
N LYS A 233 -15.68 10.52 7.77
CA LYS A 233 -15.06 11.58 8.60
C LYS A 233 -13.55 11.53 8.46
N LEU A 234 -12.91 12.69 8.50
CA LEU A 234 -11.48 12.81 8.64
C LEU A 234 -11.06 12.33 10.04
N LYS A 235 -10.50 11.13 10.11
CA LYS A 235 -10.07 10.46 11.35
C LYS A 235 -9.06 9.36 11.03
N TYR A 236 -7.88 9.44 11.57
CA TYR A 236 -6.83 8.45 11.33
C TYR A 236 -6.91 7.27 12.34
N PRO A 237 -6.78 5.99 11.94
CA PRO A 237 -6.54 5.47 10.59
C PRO A 237 -7.83 5.01 9.89
N GLN A 238 -8.60 5.93 9.29
CA GLN A 238 -9.86 5.63 8.61
C GLN A 238 -9.70 4.64 7.45
N GLY A 239 -8.51 4.63 6.78
CA GLY A 239 -8.15 3.71 5.71
C GLY A 239 -7.61 2.36 6.18
N GLY A 240 -7.47 2.13 7.48
CA GLY A 240 -7.16 0.79 7.99
C GLY A 240 -8.26 -0.20 7.59
N GLU A 241 -7.89 -1.39 7.12
CA GLU A 241 -8.84 -2.36 6.54
C GLU A 241 -10.03 -2.65 7.47
N LYS A 242 -9.76 -2.99 8.75
CA LYS A 242 -10.80 -3.29 9.75
C LYS A 242 -11.61 -2.03 10.13
N GLN A 243 -10.97 -0.87 10.20
CA GLN A 243 -11.61 0.42 10.48
C GLN A 243 -12.53 0.86 9.33
N LEU A 244 -12.09 0.65 8.09
CA LEU A 244 -12.89 0.96 6.92
C LEU A 244 -14.13 0.07 6.81
N ILE A 245 -14.01 -1.22 7.10
CA ILE A 245 -15.13 -2.16 7.18
C ILE A 245 -16.17 -1.66 8.21
N ASP A 246 -15.73 -1.33 9.43
CA ASP A 246 -16.63 -0.78 10.47
C ASP A 246 -17.29 0.54 10.04
N ALA A 247 -16.53 1.43 9.40
CA ALA A 247 -17.07 2.69 8.89
C ALA A 247 -18.10 2.50 7.76
N CYS A 248 -17.86 1.54 6.86
CA CYS A 248 -18.69 1.34 5.68
C CYS A 248 -19.94 0.48 5.97
N ILE A 249 -19.79 -0.64 6.66
CA ILE A 249 -20.87 -1.64 6.81
C ILE A 249 -21.24 -1.97 8.26
N ARG A 250 -20.60 -1.32 9.24
CA ARG A 250 -20.86 -1.52 10.69
C ARG A 250 -20.63 -2.95 11.19
N ARG A 251 -19.78 -3.70 10.50
CA ARG A 251 -19.31 -5.02 10.94
C ARG A 251 -17.89 -4.90 11.52
N GLN A 252 -17.59 -5.73 12.51
CA GLN A 252 -16.26 -5.80 13.12
C GLN A 252 -15.62 -7.14 12.79
N VAL A 253 -14.41 -7.08 12.21
CA VAL A 253 -13.61 -8.28 11.94
C VAL A 253 -13.05 -8.79 13.28
N PRO A 254 -13.30 -10.05 13.67
CA PRO A 254 -12.80 -10.60 14.92
C PRO A 254 -11.27 -10.58 15.02
N SER A 255 -10.75 -10.75 16.26
CA SER A 255 -9.31 -10.92 16.50
C SER A 255 -8.77 -12.10 15.70
N GLY A 256 -7.59 -11.95 15.10
CA GLY A 256 -6.95 -12.97 14.25
C GLY A 256 -7.67 -13.31 12.95
N ALA A 257 -8.90 -12.80 12.73
CA ALA A 257 -9.70 -13.12 11.56
C ALA A 257 -9.42 -12.20 10.36
N LEU A 258 -9.82 -12.65 9.17
CA LEU A 258 -9.73 -11.93 7.90
C LEU A 258 -11.06 -11.20 7.58
N PRO A 259 -11.06 -10.16 6.73
CA PRO A 259 -12.25 -9.44 6.28
C PRO A 259 -13.37 -10.31 5.74
N ILE A 260 -13.05 -11.42 5.10
CA ILE A 260 -14.02 -12.37 4.54
C ILE A 260 -14.92 -12.99 5.61
N GLU A 261 -14.50 -13.06 6.88
CA GLU A 261 -15.35 -13.53 7.99
C GLU A 261 -16.60 -12.68 8.21
N VAL A 262 -16.54 -11.45 7.76
CA VAL A 262 -17.67 -10.51 7.81
C VAL A 262 -18.21 -10.20 6.40
N GLY A 263 -17.94 -11.07 5.43
CA GLY A 263 -18.42 -10.96 4.05
C GLY A 263 -17.79 -9.82 3.24
N ALA A 264 -16.67 -9.24 3.70
CA ALA A 264 -16.05 -8.12 3.04
C ALA A 264 -14.74 -8.51 2.32
N VAL A 265 -14.54 -7.94 1.13
CA VAL A 265 -13.24 -7.87 0.46
C VAL A 265 -12.87 -6.39 0.36
N VAL A 266 -11.61 -6.07 0.69
CA VAL A 266 -11.15 -4.67 0.70
C VAL A 266 -9.97 -4.52 -0.24
N ASP A 267 -10.07 -3.60 -1.21
CA ASP A 267 -8.97 -3.24 -2.11
C ASP A 267 -8.83 -1.72 -2.25
N ASN A 268 -7.59 -1.27 -2.44
CA ASN A 268 -7.26 0.13 -2.62
C ASN A 268 -7.56 0.60 -4.05
N VAL A 269 -7.85 1.89 -4.27
CA VAL A 269 -8.18 2.46 -5.59
C VAL A 269 -7.08 2.23 -6.63
N ALA A 270 -5.79 2.34 -6.25
CA ALA A 270 -4.68 2.08 -7.16
C ALA A 270 -4.57 0.59 -7.53
N THR A 271 -4.90 -0.33 -6.61
CA THR A 271 -5.00 -1.75 -6.90
C THR A 271 -6.09 -2.05 -7.92
N ILE A 272 -7.25 -1.41 -7.76
CA ILE A 272 -8.39 -1.58 -8.68
C ILE A 272 -8.07 -1.01 -10.06
N TYR A 273 -7.39 0.14 -10.13
CA TYR A 273 -6.88 0.67 -11.39
C TYR A 273 -5.91 -0.32 -12.06
N ALA A 274 -4.97 -0.91 -11.31
CA ALA A 274 -4.07 -1.94 -11.84
C ALA A 274 -4.82 -3.21 -12.31
N VAL A 275 -5.93 -3.57 -11.67
CA VAL A 275 -6.82 -4.66 -12.15
C VAL A 275 -7.45 -4.30 -13.49
N TYR A 276 -7.93 -3.05 -13.67
CA TYR A 276 -8.41 -2.58 -14.96
C TYR A 276 -7.31 -2.71 -16.03
N GLU A 277 -6.11 -2.21 -15.78
CA GLU A 277 -4.99 -2.30 -16.72
C GLU A 277 -4.66 -3.76 -17.08
N ALA A 278 -4.63 -4.66 -16.08
CA ALA A 278 -4.33 -6.07 -16.29
C ALA A 278 -5.39 -6.79 -17.14
N VAL A 279 -6.67 -6.58 -16.83
CA VAL A 279 -7.77 -7.33 -17.47
C VAL A 279 -8.12 -6.73 -18.82
N GLN A 280 -8.21 -5.42 -18.93
CA GLN A 280 -8.67 -4.71 -20.12
C GLN A 280 -7.56 -4.39 -21.11
N LYS A 281 -6.36 -4.07 -20.59
CA LYS A 281 -5.22 -3.62 -21.39
C LYS A 281 -4.10 -4.65 -21.49
N ASN A 282 -4.26 -5.80 -20.83
CA ASN A 282 -3.22 -6.84 -20.72
C ASN A 282 -1.89 -6.29 -20.22
N LYS A 283 -1.93 -5.18 -19.45
CA LYS A 283 -0.75 -4.51 -18.89
C LYS A 283 -0.48 -5.01 -17.47
N PRO A 284 0.64 -5.69 -17.23
CA PRO A 284 0.99 -6.14 -15.89
C PRO A 284 1.36 -4.96 -14.97
N LEU A 285 1.39 -5.22 -13.66
CA LEU A 285 1.74 -4.22 -12.66
C LEU A 285 3.24 -3.91 -12.71
N ILE A 286 3.61 -2.87 -13.46
CA ILE A 286 4.99 -2.43 -13.69
C ILE A 286 5.28 -1.03 -13.17
N SER A 287 4.27 -0.25 -12.78
CA SER A 287 4.41 1.10 -12.24
C SER A 287 3.37 1.36 -11.15
N ARG A 288 3.54 2.46 -10.44
CA ARG A 288 2.55 3.02 -9.54
C ARG A 288 2.68 4.53 -9.46
N VAL A 289 1.59 5.18 -9.14
CA VAL A 289 1.63 6.58 -8.71
C VAL A 289 2.13 6.63 -7.27
N MET A 290 3.11 7.49 -7.01
CA MET A 290 3.62 7.77 -5.68
C MET A 290 3.72 9.27 -5.43
N THR A 291 3.48 9.69 -4.19
CA THR A 291 3.61 11.09 -3.76
C THR A 291 5.05 11.36 -3.33
N VAL A 292 5.68 12.39 -3.90
CA VAL A 292 6.96 12.92 -3.39
C VAL A 292 6.69 14.29 -2.84
N THR A 293 6.91 14.50 -1.54
CA THR A 293 6.40 15.68 -0.83
C THR A 293 7.25 16.05 0.37
N GLY A 294 7.02 17.25 0.86
CA GLY A 294 7.70 17.83 2.01
C GLY A 294 7.54 19.36 2.00
N LYS A 295 7.66 19.99 3.16
CA LYS A 295 7.44 21.44 3.29
C LYS A 295 8.45 22.26 2.47
N SER A 296 9.69 21.80 2.40
CA SER A 296 10.80 22.49 1.73
C SER A 296 11.10 21.91 0.34
N LEU A 297 10.34 20.89 -0.13
CA LEU A 297 10.57 20.29 -1.42
C LEU A 297 10.18 21.27 -2.54
N ALA A 298 11.03 21.43 -3.55
CA ALA A 298 10.85 22.44 -4.59
C ALA A 298 9.64 22.15 -5.52
N LYS A 299 9.41 20.86 -5.85
CA LYS A 299 8.32 20.41 -6.74
C LYS A 299 7.62 19.20 -6.15
N PRO A 300 6.87 19.38 -5.03
CA PRO A 300 6.06 18.28 -4.50
C PRO A 300 4.96 17.91 -5.49
N GLY A 301 4.65 16.60 -5.62
CA GLY A 301 3.67 16.15 -6.59
C GLY A 301 3.45 14.64 -6.55
N ASN A 302 2.69 14.16 -7.53
CA ASN A 302 2.37 12.75 -7.73
C ASN A 302 3.02 12.28 -9.03
N TYR A 303 3.85 11.25 -8.94
CA TYR A 303 4.67 10.75 -10.03
C TYR A 303 4.30 9.30 -10.35
N ASP A 304 4.04 9.00 -11.65
CA ASP A 304 3.94 7.60 -12.09
C ASP A 304 5.36 7.06 -12.30
N VAL A 305 5.74 6.13 -11.46
CA VAL A 305 7.10 5.60 -11.37
C VAL A 305 7.11 4.12 -11.71
N ARG A 306 7.82 3.73 -12.76
CA ARG A 306 8.06 2.33 -13.08
C ARG A 306 8.99 1.69 -12.05
N PHE A 307 8.68 0.46 -11.63
CA PHE A 307 9.45 -0.23 -10.60
C PHE A 307 10.89 -0.47 -11.04
N GLY A 308 11.81 -0.28 -10.12
CA GLY A 308 13.23 -0.38 -10.41
C GLY A 308 13.90 0.95 -10.77
N THR A 309 13.13 2.02 -11.00
CA THR A 309 13.70 3.37 -11.13
C THR A 309 14.42 3.75 -9.83
N PRO A 310 15.67 4.22 -9.86
CA PRO A 310 16.35 4.74 -8.68
C PRO A 310 15.53 5.87 -8.04
N LEU A 311 15.32 5.83 -6.73
CA LEU A 311 14.55 6.90 -6.05
C LEU A 311 15.27 8.24 -6.11
N THR A 312 16.60 8.25 -6.23
CA THR A 312 17.38 9.47 -6.47
C THR A 312 16.97 10.20 -7.74
N GLU A 313 16.60 9.50 -8.80
CA GLU A 313 16.11 10.11 -10.05
C GLU A 313 14.70 10.69 -9.87
N VAL A 314 13.82 9.97 -9.14
CA VAL A 314 12.49 10.48 -8.80
C VAL A 314 12.57 11.74 -7.93
N VAL A 315 13.48 11.75 -6.97
CA VAL A 315 13.74 12.91 -6.11
C VAL A 315 14.33 14.08 -6.90
N ALA A 316 15.24 13.80 -7.83
CA ALA A 316 15.81 14.84 -8.71
C ALA A 316 14.71 15.51 -9.56
N LEU A 317 13.73 14.74 -10.08
CA LEU A 317 12.55 15.28 -10.80
C LEU A 317 11.71 16.20 -9.89
N ALA A 318 11.60 15.85 -8.60
CA ALA A 318 10.91 16.66 -7.59
C ALA A 318 11.73 17.88 -7.09
N GLY A 319 12.89 18.15 -7.68
CA GLY A 319 13.74 19.31 -7.38
C GLY A 319 14.92 19.03 -6.45
N GLY A 320 15.22 17.75 -6.18
CA GLY A 320 16.33 17.33 -5.33
C GLY A 320 15.96 17.23 -3.85
N VAL A 321 16.91 16.77 -3.04
CA VAL A 321 16.76 16.71 -1.57
C VAL A 321 16.87 18.10 -0.99
N PRO A 322 15.87 18.60 -0.22
CA PRO A 322 15.99 19.89 0.45
C PRO A 322 17.18 19.96 1.42
N GLU A 323 17.86 21.09 1.48
CA GLU A 323 19.06 21.28 2.34
C GLU A 323 18.74 21.11 3.83
N ASP A 324 17.53 21.46 4.26
CA ASP A 324 17.06 21.36 5.63
C ASP A 324 16.50 19.98 6.00
N THR A 325 16.69 18.96 5.14
CA THR A 325 16.14 17.61 5.36
C THR A 325 16.83 16.93 6.54
N GLY A 326 16.08 16.71 7.62
CA GLY A 326 16.53 15.92 8.77
C GLY A 326 16.09 14.46 8.72
N LYS A 327 15.05 14.11 7.92
CA LYS A 327 14.55 12.75 7.80
C LYS A 327 13.79 12.52 6.49
N VAL A 328 14.04 11.38 5.85
CA VAL A 328 13.23 10.89 4.73
C VAL A 328 12.40 9.70 5.20
N ILE A 329 11.11 9.70 4.88
CA ILE A 329 10.18 8.62 5.23
C ILE A 329 9.64 8.00 3.94
N GLY A 330 9.77 6.67 3.82
CA GLY A 330 9.08 5.89 2.81
C GLY A 330 7.63 5.63 3.24
N GLY A 331 6.67 6.26 2.54
CA GLY A 331 5.25 6.32 2.91
C GLY A 331 4.85 7.60 3.63
N GLY A 332 3.74 7.57 4.36
CA GLY A 332 3.29 8.68 5.20
C GLY A 332 3.94 8.70 6.60
N PRO A 333 3.76 9.78 7.38
CA PRO A 333 4.48 9.95 8.65
C PRO A 333 3.98 9.04 9.78
N MET A 334 2.78 8.44 9.66
CA MET A 334 2.18 7.65 10.74
C MET A 334 2.57 6.16 10.66
N MET A 335 2.47 5.52 9.50
CA MET A 335 2.82 4.10 9.30
C MET A 335 4.14 3.92 8.56
N GLY A 336 4.59 4.91 7.81
CA GLY A 336 5.84 4.89 7.08
C GLY A 336 7.06 4.68 7.98
N ARG A 337 8.19 4.41 7.36
CA ARG A 337 9.44 4.17 8.08
C ARG A 337 10.53 5.11 7.58
N ALA A 338 11.34 5.62 8.50
CA ALA A 338 12.53 6.37 8.14
C ALA A 338 13.47 5.51 7.28
N MET A 339 13.97 6.11 6.22
CA MET A 339 14.89 5.47 5.30
C MET A 339 16.34 5.76 5.70
N SER A 340 17.20 4.76 5.62
CA SER A 340 18.63 4.92 5.89
C SER A 340 19.36 5.64 4.75
N ASN A 341 18.83 5.50 3.53
CA ASN A 341 19.29 6.19 2.33
C ASN A 341 18.18 6.17 1.26
N ILE A 342 18.30 7.00 0.25
CA ILE A 342 17.41 7.04 -0.92
C ILE A 342 18.03 6.41 -2.17
N ASP A 343 19.25 5.88 -2.06
CA ASP A 343 19.93 5.16 -3.15
C ASP A 343 19.41 3.71 -3.21
N MET A 344 18.15 3.59 -3.55
CA MET A 344 17.45 2.31 -3.70
C MET A 344 16.42 2.39 -4.82
N PRO A 345 16.02 1.26 -5.39
CA PRO A 345 15.00 1.24 -6.44
C PRO A 345 13.59 1.45 -5.89
N SER A 346 12.75 2.10 -6.68
CA SER A 346 11.30 2.09 -6.49
C SER A 346 10.75 0.66 -6.58
N ASN A 347 9.65 0.39 -5.88
CA ASN A 347 9.02 -0.93 -5.84
C ASN A 347 7.52 -0.82 -5.52
N LYS A 348 6.80 -1.94 -5.51
CA LYS A 348 5.35 -1.99 -5.27
C LYS A 348 4.94 -1.45 -3.88
N ARG A 349 5.84 -1.40 -2.88
CA ARG A 349 5.52 -1.06 -1.48
C ARG A 349 5.52 0.44 -1.19
N VAL A 350 6.36 1.23 -1.86
CA VAL A 350 6.57 2.64 -1.53
C VAL A 350 5.51 3.50 -2.22
N SER A 351 4.52 4.00 -1.45
CA SER A 351 3.46 4.88 -1.94
C SER A 351 3.83 6.36 -1.93
N GLY A 352 4.94 6.71 -1.28
CA GLY A 352 5.42 8.09 -1.25
C GLY A 352 6.76 8.24 -0.58
N LEU A 353 7.36 9.40 -0.81
CA LEU A 353 8.59 9.88 -0.15
C LEU A 353 8.26 11.20 0.53
N LEU A 354 8.44 11.26 1.85
CA LEU A 354 8.22 12.45 2.66
C LEU A 354 9.55 12.97 3.19
N PHE A 355 9.87 14.21 2.86
CA PHE A 355 11.03 14.94 3.34
C PHE A 355 10.61 15.82 4.51
N LEU A 356 11.05 15.49 5.72
CA LEU A 356 10.82 16.28 6.92
C LEU A 356 12.02 17.18 7.18
N PRO A 357 11.80 18.47 7.44
CA PRO A 357 12.87 19.37 7.85
C PRO A 357 13.46 18.96 9.20
N GLU A 358 14.70 19.32 9.47
CA GLU A 358 15.41 18.94 10.70
C GLU A 358 14.61 19.28 11.96
N ALA A 359 14.04 20.49 12.00
CA ALA A 359 13.23 20.94 13.12
C ALA A 359 12.02 20.05 13.46
N GLU A 360 11.48 19.30 12.47
CA GLU A 360 10.33 18.39 12.64
C GLU A 360 10.74 16.93 12.72
N SER A 361 11.98 16.61 12.42
CA SER A 361 12.51 15.25 12.38
C SER A 361 13.04 14.75 13.72
N MET A 362 13.40 15.67 14.62
CA MET A 362 13.94 15.38 15.94
C MET A 362 12.88 14.78 16.85
N ARG A 363 13.25 13.69 17.54
CA ARG A 363 12.41 13.16 18.61
C ARG A 363 12.47 14.10 19.82
N GLN A 364 11.31 14.35 20.41
CA GLN A 364 11.25 15.10 21.66
C GLN A 364 11.82 14.29 22.82
N GLU A 365 12.21 14.96 23.90
CA GLU A 365 12.74 14.32 25.09
C GLU A 365 11.71 13.35 25.71
N ILE A 366 12.19 12.15 25.99
CA ILE A 366 11.36 11.08 26.58
C ILE A 366 11.28 11.32 28.08
N THR A 367 10.05 11.41 28.60
CA THR A 367 9.80 11.50 30.05
C THR A 367 9.08 10.27 30.58
N ASN A 368 8.99 10.13 31.90
CA ASN A 368 8.30 9.03 32.52
C ASN A 368 6.81 8.99 32.17
N CYS A 369 6.25 7.78 32.05
CA CYS A 369 4.83 7.60 31.81
C CYS A 369 3.98 8.21 32.91
N VAL A 370 3.16 9.19 32.60
CA VAL A 370 2.23 9.85 33.54
C VAL A 370 0.90 9.08 33.74
N ARG A 371 0.78 7.89 33.19
CA ARG A 371 -0.40 7.01 33.30
C ARG A 371 -1.73 7.63 32.85
N CYS A 372 -1.72 8.51 31.86
CA CYS A 372 -2.89 9.26 31.39
C CYS A 372 -3.90 8.43 30.57
N GLY A 373 -3.55 7.22 30.13
CA GLY A 373 -4.41 6.34 29.33
C GLY A 373 -4.66 6.76 27.87
N LYS A 374 -4.11 7.90 27.39
CA LYS A 374 -4.37 8.39 26.03
C LYS A 374 -4.00 7.38 24.93
N CYS A 375 -2.91 6.62 25.10
CA CYS A 375 -2.49 5.61 24.13
C CYS A 375 -3.50 4.45 24.01
N VAL A 376 -4.16 4.07 25.11
CA VAL A 376 -5.25 3.06 25.12
C VAL A 376 -6.47 3.62 24.42
N GLY A 377 -6.92 4.83 24.81
CA GLY A 377 -8.08 5.47 24.19
C GLY A 377 -7.89 5.77 22.69
N ALA A 378 -6.66 5.96 22.21
CA ALA A 378 -6.36 6.19 20.80
C ALA A 378 -6.19 4.89 19.98
N CYS A 379 -6.04 3.73 20.63
CA CYS A 379 -5.82 2.49 19.92
C CYS A 379 -7.08 2.05 19.15
N PRO A 380 -7.03 1.97 17.79
CA PRO A 380 -8.21 1.60 16.98
C PRO A 380 -8.51 0.09 17.04
N MET A 381 -7.65 -0.68 17.71
CA MET A 381 -7.79 -2.13 17.91
C MET A 381 -8.16 -2.49 19.37
N GLY A 382 -8.31 -1.48 20.25
CA GLY A 382 -8.67 -1.70 21.66
C GLY A 382 -7.55 -2.36 22.49
N LEU A 383 -6.29 -2.26 22.06
CA LEU A 383 -5.12 -2.81 22.76
C LEU A 383 -4.63 -1.85 23.84
N GLU A 384 -3.71 -2.34 24.68
CA GLU A 384 -3.01 -1.58 25.70
C GLU A 384 -1.55 -1.27 25.31
N PRO A 385 -1.30 -0.25 24.45
CA PRO A 385 0.03 -0.03 23.88
C PRO A 385 1.14 0.22 24.88
N TRP A 386 0.84 0.85 26.03
CA TRP A 386 1.83 1.09 27.08
C TRP A 386 2.27 -0.22 27.74
N LEU A 387 1.34 -1.17 27.95
CA LEU A 387 1.63 -2.49 28.51
C LEU A 387 2.46 -3.31 27.51
N LEU A 388 2.00 -3.40 26.25
CA LEU A 388 2.74 -4.09 25.18
C LEU A 388 4.14 -3.52 25.00
N SER A 389 4.32 -2.21 25.08
CA SER A 389 5.64 -1.57 25.03
C SER A 389 6.54 -1.98 26.21
N LYS A 390 5.99 -2.06 27.42
CA LYS A 390 6.69 -2.54 28.60
C LYS A 390 7.08 -4.01 28.51
N GLN A 391 6.17 -4.86 28.07
CA GLN A 391 6.43 -6.28 27.85
C GLN A 391 7.53 -6.49 26.81
N ALA A 392 7.50 -5.74 25.69
CA ALA A 392 8.57 -5.77 24.70
C ALA A 392 9.92 -5.36 25.28
N TRP A 393 9.95 -4.29 26.10
CA TRP A 393 11.17 -3.83 26.78
C TRP A 393 11.78 -4.94 27.67
N HIS A 394 10.94 -5.72 28.36
CA HIS A 394 11.35 -6.80 29.26
C HIS A 394 11.40 -8.16 28.56
N SER A 395 11.24 -8.25 27.24
CA SER A 395 11.26 -9.51 26.47
C SER A 395 10.20 -10.54 26.91
N MET A 396 9.05 -10.07 27.39
CA MET A 396 7.92 -10.88 27.85
C MET A 396 7.04 -11.27 26.65
N TRP A 397 7.54 -12.18 25.81
CA TRP A 397 6.93 -12.47 24.50
C TRP A 397 5.62 -13.24 24.58
N ASP A 398 5.52 -14.19 25.53
CA ASP A 398 4.31 -15.01 25.71
C ASP A 398 3.16 -14.13 26.22
N GLU A 399 3.42 -13.23 27.18
CA GLU A 399 2.44 -12.28 27.69
C GLU A 399 1.99 -11.29 26.59
N MET A 400 2.89 -10.91 25.68
CA MET A 400 2.51 -10.09 24.53
C MET A 400 1.55 -10.83 23.59
N GLU A 401 1.74 -12.13 23.39
CA GLU A 401 0.83 -12.97 22.61
C GLU A 401 -0.53 -13.06 23.29
N ASP A 402 -0.57 -13.32 24.60
CA ASP A 402 -1.80 -13.35 25.41
C ASP A 402 -2.56 -12.03 25.39
N HIS A 403 -1.84 -10.89 25.29
CA HIS A 403 -2.42 -9.56 25.15
C HIS A 403 -2.68 -9.16 23.68
N ASN A 404 -2.80 -10.13 22.78
CA ASN A 404 -3.20 -9.95 21.38
C ASN A 404 -2.32 -8.97 20.56
N ILE A 405 -1.00 -8.97 20.77
CA ILE A 405 -0.07 -8.10 20.03
C ILE A 405 -0.22 -8.25 18.51
N MET A 406 -0.61 -9.43 18.02
CA MET A 406 -0.78 -9.70 16.60
C MET A 406 -1.92 -8.91 15.98
N ASP A 407 -2.91 -8.42 16.75
CA ASP A 407 -3.97 -7.52 16.28
C ASP A 407 -3.50 -6.08 16.06
N CYS A 408 -2.31 -5.71 16.55
CA CYS A 408 -1.77 -4.38 16.32
C CYS A 408 -1.54 -4.14 14.82
N ILE A 409 -2.16 -3.09 14.27
CA ILE A 409 -2.00 -2.69 12.87
C ILE A 409 -0.83 -1.70 12.64
N GLU A 410 -0.05 -1.43 13.67
CA GLU A 410 1.15 -0.56 13.63
C GLU A 410 0.86 0.87 13.15
N CYS A 411 -0.34 1.37 13.41
CA CYS A 411 -0.81 2.67 12.91
C CYS A 411 -0.17 3.90 13.56
N GLY A 412 0.55 3.76 14.67
CA GLY A 412 1.23 4.88 15.34
C GLY A 412 0.34 5.77 16.21
N CYS A 413 -0.99 5.57 16.28
CA CYS A 413 -1.91 6.40 17.07
C CYS A 413 -1.47 6.53 18.55
N CYS A 414 -0.99 5.44 19.15
CA CYS A 414 -0.52 5.40 20.54
C CYS A 414 0.68 6.31 20.78
N GLN A 415 1.66 6.29 19.88
CA GLN A 415 2.85 7.13 19.98
C GLN A 415 2.52 8.59 19.67
N PHE A 416 1.72 8.86 18.65
CA PHE A 416 1.27 10.20 18.28
C PHE A 416 0.61 10.94 19.44
N THR A 417 -0.21 10.27 20.25
CA THR A 417 -0.97 10.89 21.35
C THR A 417 -0.21 10.94 22.68
N CYS A 418 0.99 10.35 22.79
CA CYS A 418 1.71 10.19 24.06
C CYS A 418 2.35 11.52 24.51
N PRO A 419 1.92 12.12 25.64
CA PRO A 419 2.49 13.39 26.12
C PRO A 419 3.90 13.23 26.74
N SER A 420 4.31 11.97 27.00
CA SER A 420 5.65 11.64 27.50
C SER A 420 6.62 11.24 26.38
N HIS A 421 6.21 11.35 25.14
CA HIS A 421 6.99 11.04 23.93
C HIS A 421 7.62 9.64 23.91
N LEU A 422 6.98 8.68 24.59
CA LEU A 422 7.47 7.30 24.67
C LEU A 422 7.44 6.66 23.26
N PRO A 423 8.51 5.93 22.90
CA PRO A 423 8.59 5.24 21.60
C PRO A 423 7.75 3.96 21.58
N LEU A 424 6.44 4.10 21.84
CA LEU A 424 5.52 2.97 22.02
C LEU A 424 5.48 2.09 20.78
N LEU A 425 5.41 2.71 19.57
CA LEU A 425 5.32 1.99 18.32
C LEU A 425 6.59 1.20 18.01
N ASP A 426 7.76 1.74 18.35
CA ASP A 426 9.04 1.06 18.11
C ASP A 426 9.11 -0.28 18.87
N TYR A 427 8.78 -0.26 20.18
CA TYR A 427 8.75 -1.47 21.00
C TYR A 427 7.64 -2.43 20.57
N VAL A 428 6.46 -1.93 20.24
CA VAL A 428 5.35 -2.75 19.77
C VAL A 428 5.71 -3.45 18.44
N ARG A 429 6.34 -2.75 17.50
CA ARG A 429 6.83 -3.34 16.24
C ARG A 429 7.87 -4.43 16.48
N MET A 430 8.83 -4.17 17.37
CA MET A 430 9.86 -5.14 17.74
C MET A 430 9.23 -6.40 18.36
N GLY A 431 8.33 -6.22 19.33
CA GLY A 431 7.65 -7.33 20.00
C GLY A 431 6.77 -8.12 19.06
N LYS A 432 5.97 -7.46 18.22
CA LYS A 432 5.13 -8.13 17.23
C LYS A 432 5.94 -8.96 16.23
N ALA A 433 7.07 -8.45 15.75
CA ALA A 433 7.96 -9.20 14.87
C ALA A 433 8.51 -10.46 15.54
N LYS A 434 8.92 -10.35 16.82
CA LYS A 434 9.44 -11.47 17.61
C LYS A 434 8.36 -12.52 17.87
N VAL A 435 7.20 -12.12 18.40
CA VAL A 435 6.05 -13.02 18.67
C VAL A 435 5.59 -13.71 17.39
N GLY A 436 5.44 -12.96 16.26
CA GLY A 436 5.10 -13.54 14.97
C GLY A 436 6.13 -14.58 14.48
N GLY A 437 7.41 -14.39 14.79
CA GLY A 437 8.46 -15.37 14.52
C GLY A 437 8.30 -16.65 15.36
N LEU A 438 8.00 -16.52 16.65
CA LEU A 438 7.76 -17.65 17.54
C LEU A 438 6.53 -18.47 17.14
N ILE A 439 5.43 -17.79 16.78
CA ILE A 439 4.21 -18.45 16.27
C ILE A 439 4.52 -19.29 15.03
N ARG A 440 5.23 -18.72 14.04
CA ARG A 440 5.61 -19.44 12.82
C ARG A 440 6.52 -20.65 13.11
N ALA A 441 7.48 -20.50 14.03
CA ALA A 441 8.35 -21.61 14.43
C ALA A 441 7.57 -22.76 15.08
N ARG A 442 6.60 -22.44 15.97
CA ARG A 442 5.71 -23.46 16.58
C ARG A 442 4.83 -24.15 15.52
N GLN A 443 4.28 -23.40 14.56
CA GLN A 443 3.49 -23.96 13.46
C GLN A 443 4.32 -24.85 12.52
N ALA A 444 5.59 -24.53 12.30
CA ALA A 444 6.49 -25.35 11.49
C ALA A 444 6.90 -26.64 12.19
N ALA A 445 7.07 -26.62 13.52
CA ALA A 445 7.41 -27.81 14.32
C ALA A 445 6.24 -28.79 14.47
N ASN A 446 4.99 -28.33 14.28
CA ASN A 446 3.78 -29.15 14.36
C ASN A 446 3.32 -29.71 12.98
N LYS A 447 4.05 -29.46 11.91
CA LYS A 447 3.86 -30.02 10.56
C LYS A 447 4.85 -31.14 10.27
#